data_6d00869243a14ba9a5213089ab49de13
#
_entry.id   6d00869243a14ba9a5213089ab49de13
#
_cell.length_a   1.000
_cell.length_b   1.000
_cell.length_c   1.000
_cell.angle_alpha   90.00
_cell.angle_beta   90.00
_cell.angle_gamma   90.00
#
_symmetry.space_group_name_H-M   'P 1'
#
loop_
_entity.id
_entity.type
_entity.pdbx_description
1 polymer ?
#
loop_
_entity_poly.entity_id
_entity_poly.type
_entity_poly.pdbx_seq_one_letter_code
_entity_poly.pdbx_strand_id
1 'polypeptide(L)'
;MKLRCIHNSIRIRIKKSEIEQLSRGIAIREEVGFPGATPSLIFSLEMSSHLSKVSASFKNNLIQIVLPQDQAHRWISTEEVSIEEQLPINDTEQLHLLIEKDFPCKNRDSEDKNDFFGELANEAPNAC
;
A
#
# COMPACT_ATOMS: atom_id res chain seq x y z
N MET A 1 -7.70 -2.48 3.26
CA MET A 1 -6.38 -2.01 2.75
C MET A 1 -5.42 -1.91 3.92
N LYS A 2 -4.23 -2.46 3.78
CA LYS A 2 -3.17 -2.40 4.79
C LYS A 2 -2.05 -1.52 4.30
N LEU A 3 -1.55 -0.65 5.17
CA LEU A 3 -0.47 0.28 4.86
C LEU A 3 0.74 -0.02 5.76
N ARG A 4 1.91 -0.21 5.14
CA ARG A 4 3.17 -0.39 5.85
C ARG A 4 4.16 0.66 5.39
N CYS A 5 4.67 1.46 6.32
CA CYS A 5 5.65 2.51 6.05
C CYS A 5 6.97 2.17 6.72
N ILE A 6 8.03 2.14 5.93
CA ILE A 6 9.41 1.99 6.39
C ILE A 6 10.23 3.00 5.58
N HIS A 7 11.13 3.70 6.20
CA HIS A 7 12.01 4.72 5.58
C HIS A 7 11.90 4.84 4.05
N ASN A 8 11.24 5.90 3.57
CA ASN A 8 11.03 6.19 2.13
C ASN A 8 10.43 5.02 1.33
N SER A 9 9.62 4.19 1.99
CA SER A 9 8.95 3.05 1.38
C SER A 9 7.54 2.92 1.92
N ILE A 10 6.58 2.77 1.01
CA ILE A 10 5.18 2.52 1.34
C ILE A 10 4.74 1.25 0.63
N ARG A 11 4.22 0.30 1.40
CA ARG A 11 3.64 -0.94 0.88
C ARG A 11 2.15 -0.97 1.21
N ILE A 12 1.35 -1.20 0.19
CA ILE A 12 -0.11 -1.27 0.31
C ILE A 12 -0.58 -2.65 -0.13
N ARG A 13 -1.37 -3.31 0.71
CA ARG A 13 -1.98 -4.60 0.38
C ARG A 13 -3.48 -4.45 0.26
N ILE A 14 -4.05 -4.96 -0.82
CA ILE A 14 -5.44 -4.78 -1.22
C ILE A 14 -6.15 -6.13 -1.26
N LYS A 15 -7.29 -6.24 -0.59
CA LYS A 15 -8.14 -7.44 -0.59
C LYS A 15 -8.96 -7.52 -1.88
N LYS A 16 -9.48 -8.72 -2.18
CA LYS A 16 -10.36 -8.92 -3.33
C LYS A 16 -11.57 -7.99 -3.36
N SER A 17 -12.25 -7.83 -2.22
CA SER A 17 -13.41 -6.95 -2.11
C SER A 17 -13.08 -5.50 -2.40
N GLU A 18 -11.90 -5.05 -2.00
CA GLU A 18 -11.42 -3.69 -2.25
C GLU A 18 -11.03 -3.50 -3.72
N ILE A 19 -10.45 -4.53 -4.35
CA ILE A 19 -10.16 -4.51 -5.79
C ILE A 19 -11.46 -4.36 -6.60
N GLU A 20 -12.53 -5.04 -6.17
CA GLU A 20 -13.84 -4.91 -6.81
C GLU A 20 -14.38 -3.47 -6.70
N GLN A 21 -14.23 -2.83 -5.56
CA GLN A 21 -14.59 -1.42 -5.39
C GLN A 21 -13.80 -0.53 -6.34
N LEU A 22 -12.48 -0.73 -6.37
CA LEU A 22 -11.59 0.05 -7.23
C LEU A 22 -11.96 -0.14 -8.71
N SER A 23 -12.32 -1.36 -9.13
CA SER A 23 -12.73 -1.66 -10.50
C SER A 23 -13.99 -0.91 -10.92
N ARG A 24 -14.83 -0.54 -9.94
CA ARG A 24 -16.04 0.25 -10.17
C ARG A 24 -15.81 1.76 -10.05
N GLY A 25 -14.54 2.17 -9.94
CA GLY A 25 -14.18 3.58 -9.80
C GLY A 25 -14.39 4.14 -8.41
N ILE A 26 -14.57 3.29 -7.40
CA ILE A 26 -14.74 3.70 -6.01
C ILE A 26 -13.38 3.72 -5.33
N ALA A 27 -12.97 4.87 -4.79
CA ALA A 27 -11.73 4.98 -4.04
C ALA A 27 -11.78 4.12 -2.77
N ILE A 28 -10.65 3.49 -2.45
CA ILE A 28 -10.50 2.76 -1.19
C ILE A 28 -9.92 3.74 -0.18
N ARG A 29 -10.54 3.85 0.98
CA ARG A 29 -10.16 4.82 2.00
C ARG A 29 -10.17 4.18 3.37
N GLU A 30 -9.12 4.45 4.14
CA GLU A 30 -9.00 4.06 5.54
C GLU A 30 -8.73 5.28 6.40
N GLU A 31 -9.21 5.24 7.63
CA GLU A 31 -9.07 6.34 8.57
C GLU A 31 -8.63 5.81 9.93
N VAL A 32 -7.60 6.44 10.51
CA VAL A 32 -7.12 6.13 11.85
C VAL A 32 -7.37 7.35 12.72
N GLY A 33 -8.27 7.20 13.71
CA GLY A 33 -8.56 8.24 14.68
C GLY A 33 -7.54 8.24 15.80
N PHE A 34 -7.28 9.42 16.36
CA PHE A 34 -6.36 9.60 17.48
C PHE A 34 -7.11 10.19 18.69
N PRO A 35 -6.66 9.90 19.91
CA PRO A 35 -7.28 10.47 21.11
C PRO A 35 -7.23 12.01 21.11
N GLY A 36 -8.28 12.62 21.66
CA GLY A 36 -8.39 14.07 21.75
C GLY A 36 -9.03 14.70 20.53
N ALA A 37 -8.97 16.03 20.42
CA ALA A 37 -9.52 16.80 19.31
C ALA A 37 -8.49 16.98 18.20
N THR A 38 -7.83 15.90 17.80
CA THR A 38 -6.81 15.90 16.74
C THR A 38 -7.38 15.37 15.43
N PRO A 39 -6.85 15.80 14.27
CA PRO A 39 -7.28 15.22 13.00
C PRO A 39 -6.89 13.74 12.88
N SER A 40 -7.69 12.98 12.17
CA SER A 40 -7.40 11.59 11.84
C SER A 40 -6.31 11.51 10.77
N LEU A 41 -5.58 10.39 10.76
CA LEU A 41 -4.75 10.02 9.62
C LEU A 41 -5.64 9.30 8.61
N ILE A 42 -5.63 9.77 7.38
CA ILE A 42 -6.40 9.16 6.29
C ILE A 42 -5.44 8.69 5.21
N PHE A 43 -5.69 7.52 4.64
CA PHE A 43 -4.98 7.07 3.45
C PHE A 43 -5.97 6.52 2.44
N SER A 44 -5.72 6.82 1.17
CA SER A 44 -6.61 6.45 0.07
C SER A 44 -5.85 5.97 -1.15
N LEU A 45 -6.49 5.07 -1.88
CA LEU A 45 -6.04 4.57 -3.16
C LEU A 45 -7.17 4.76 -4.17
N GLU A 46 -6.88 5.41 -5.28
CA GLU A 46 -7.88 5.67 -6.33
C GLU A 46 -7.26 5.59 -7.71
N MET A 47 -8.11 5.56 -8.73
CA MET A 47 -7.71 5.61 -10.13
C MET A 47 -8.07 6.97 -10.74
N SER A 48 -7.30 7.38 -11.73
CA SER A 48 -7.60 8.58 -12.51
C SER A 48 -7.30 8.37 -13.99
N SER A 49 -8.22 8.81 -14.84
CA SER A 49 -8.02 8.83 -16.29
C SER A 49 -7.16 10.02 -16.74
N HIS A 50 -6.88 10.95 -15.83
CA HIS A 50 -6.12 12.17 -16.13
C HIS A 50 -4.62 12.06 -15.87
N LEU A 51 -4.17 10.94 -15.26
CA LEU A 51 -2.77 10.72 -14.93
C LEU A 51 -2.15 9.69 -15.87
N SER A 52 -0.90 9.96 -16.26
CA SER A 52 -0.07 9.01 -17.02
C SER A 52 0.91 8.24 -16.14
N LYS A 53 1.12 8.69 -14.91
CA LYS A 53 2.04 8.08 -13.95
C LYS A 53 1.41 7.97 -12.58
N VAL A 54 1.84 6.98 -11.80
CA VAL A 54 1.44 6.84 -10.41
C VAL A 54 1.83 8.08 -9.63
N SER A 55 0.93 8.56 -8.78
CA SER A 55 1.12 9.74 -7.94
C SER A 55 0.96 9.38 -6.48
N ALA A 56 1.80 9.96 -5.64
CA ALA A 56 1.70 9.85 -4.19
C ALA A 56 1.86 11.24 -3.58
N SER A 57 0.99 11.59 -2.65
CA SER A 57 1.03 12.88 -1.97
C SER A 57 0.60 12.75 -0.51
N PHE A 58 1.08 13.70 0.31
CA PHE A 58 0.66 13.82 1.70
C PHE A 58 0.32 15.27 2.00
N LYS A 59 -0.97 15.53 2.19
CA LYS A 59 -1.52 16.87 2.49
C LYS A 59 -2.73 16.73 3.40
N ASN A 60 -2.89 17.66 4.34
CA ASN A 60 -4.08 17.70 5.21
C ASN A 60 -4.37 16.35 5.87
N ASN A 61 -3.32 15.69 6.37
CA ASN A 61 -3.38 14.39 7.04
C ASN A 61 -3.84 13.23 6.13
N LEU A 62 -3.85 13.44 4.83
CA LEU A 62 -4.23 12.44 3.82
C LEU A 62 -3.00 11.98 3.04
N ILE A 63 -2.72 10.68 3.13
CA ILE A 63 -1.81 10.00 2.22
C ILE A 63 -2.65 9.55 1.04
N GLN A 64 -2.43 10.13 -0.14
CA GLN A 64 -3.21 9.84 -1.33
C GLN A 64 -2.35 9.20 -2.41
N ILE A 65 -2.72 8.00 -2.83
CA ILE A 65 -2.09 7.29 -3.93
C ILE A 65 -3.08 7.24 -5.07
N VAL A 66 -2.66 7.71 -6.25
CA VAL A 66 -3.49 7.72 -7.45
C VAL A 66 -2.81 6.91 -8.54
N LEU A 67 -3.53 5.94 -9.08
CA LEU A 67 -3.06 5.09 -10.17
C LEU A 67 -3.61 5.58 -11.51
N PRO A 68 -2.79 5.56 -12.58
CA PRO A 68 -3.34 5.72 -13.93
C PRO A 68 -4.37 4.62 -14.20
N GLN A 69 -5.51 4.99 -14.78
CA GLN A 69 -6.62 4.07 -14.99
C GLN A 69 -6.21 2.85 -15.82
N ASP A 70 -5.45 3.03 -16.88
CA ASP A 70 -5.03 1.91 -17.74
C ASP A 70 -4.13 0.92 -17.01
N GLN A 71 -3.20 1.43 -16.22
CA GLN A 71 -2.30 0.59 -15.42
C GLN A 71 -3.07 -0.17 -14.33
N ALA A 72 -4.00 0.51 -13.67
CA ALA A 72 -4.83 -0.11 -12.64
C ALA A 72 -5.73 -1.20 -13.23
N HIS A 73 -6.37 -0.95 -14.36
CA HIS A 73 -7.22 -1.93 -15.03
C HIS A 73 -6.43 -3.17 -15.45
N ARG A 74 -5.21 -3.01 -15.96
CA ARG A 74 -4.35 -4.13 -16.31
C ARG A 74 -3.99 -4.95 -15.07
N TRP A 75 -3.62 -4.29 -13.98
CA TRP A 75 -3.30 -4.97 -12.72
C TRP A 75 -4.50 -5.71 -12.15
N ILE A 76 -5.70 -5.10 -12.18
CA ILE A 76 -6.93 -5.69 -11.66
C ILE A 76 -7.35 -6.92 -12.49
N SER A 77 -7.26 -6.83 -13.82
CA SER A 77 -7.82 -7.82 -14.73
C SER A 77 -6.90 -8.98 -15.09
N THR A 78 -5.66 -8.97 -14.64
CA THR A 78 -4.66 -9.99 -14.95
C THR A 78 -4.17 -10.68 -13.67
N GLU A 79 -3.23 -11.62 -13.82
CA GLU A 79 -2.56 -12.29 -12.71
C GLU A 79 -1.40 -11.47 -12.15
N GLU A 80 -1.20 -10.26 -12.63
CA GLU A 80 -0.19 -9.34 -12.13
C GLU A 80 -0.42 -9.07 -10.64
N VAL A 81 0.57 -9.39 -9.80
CA VAL A 81 0.42 -9.34 -8.35
C VAL A 81 0.53 -7.92 -7.82
N SER A 82 1.44 -7.12 -8.39
CA SER A 82 1.78 -5.82 -7.82
C SER A 82 2.03 -4.74 -8.86
N ILE A 83 1.89 -3.50 -8.41
CA ILE A 83 2.37 -2.30 -9.08
C ILE A 83 3.51 -1.75 -8.22
N GLU A 84 4.69 -1.54 -8.81
CA GLU A 84 5.86 -1.05 -8.11
C GLU A 84 6.41 0.18 -8.83
N GLU A 85 6.68 1.23 -8.08
CA GLU A 85 7.17 2.50 -8.62
C GLU A 85 8.24 3.11 -7.72
N GLN A 86 9.16 3.83 -8.34
CA GLN A 86 10.15 4.67 -7.67
C GLN A 86 9.80 6.12 -7.99
N LEU A 87 9.32 6.87 -7.00
CA LEU A 87 8.90 8.25 -7.16
C LEU A 87 9.95 9.20 -6.60
N PRO A 88 10.46 10.16 -7.37
CA PRO A 88 11.49 11.07 -6.85
C PRO A 88 10.94 11.95 -5.74
N ILE A 89 11.66 11.99 -4.62
CA ILE A 89 11.40 12.90 -3.51
C ILE A 89 12.19 14.19 -3.71
N ASN A 90 13.46 14.03 -4.05
CA ASN A 90 14.40 15.11 -4.34
C ASN A 90 15.50 14.59 -5.28
N ASP A 91 16.58 15.32 -5.44
CA ASP A 91 17.67 14.95 -6.36
C ASP A 91 18.38 13.64 -6.00
N THR A 92 18.30 13.21 -4.72
CA THR A 92 19.07 12.06 -4.23
C THR A 92 18.20 10.94 -3.66
N GLU A 93 16.94 11.21 -3.37
CA GLU A 93 16.05 10.26 -2.69
C GLU A 93 14.82 9.93 -3.52
N GLN A 94 14.33 8.71 -3.37
CA GLN A 94 13.11 8.25 -4.02
C GLN A 94 12.19 7.58 -3.01
N LEU A 95 10.89 7.73 -3.21
CA LEU A 95 9.87 6.99 -2.49
C LEU A 95 9.62 5.68 -3.23
N HIS A 96 9.88 4.57 -2.55
CA HIS A 96 9.54 3.24 -3.09
C HIS A 96 8.09 2.93 -2.75
N LEU A 97 7.27 2.74 -3.77
CA LEU A 97 5.85 2.46 -3.62
C LEU A 97 5.55 1.07 -4.19
N LEU A 98 4.96 0.20 -3.37
CA LEU A 98 4.55 -1.13 -3.77
C LEU A 98 3.09 -1.34 -3.39
N ILE A 99 2.24 -1.57 -4.40
CA ILE A 99 0.83 -1.87 -4.23
C ILE A 99 0.60 -3.30 -4.69
N GLU A 100 0.13 -4.17 -3.81
CA GLU A 100 0.00 -5.58 -4.13
C GLU A 100 -1.33 -6.17 -3.68
N LYS A 101 -1.76 -7.21 -4.38
CA LYS A 101 -2.91 -8.03 -3.98
C LYS A 101 -2.55 -8.78 -2.71
N ASP A 102 -3.44 -8.72 -1.71
CA ASP A 102 -3.22 -9.41 -0.43
C ASP A 102 -3.42 -10.91 -0.61
N PHE A 103 -2.48 -11.69 -0.10
CA PHE A 103 -2.56 -13.15 -0.07
C PHE A 103 -1.97 -13.65 1.25
N PRO A 104 -2.32 -14.88 1.65
CA PRO A 104 -1.84 -15.42 2.94
C PRO A 104 -0.32 -15.45 3.02
N CYS A 105 0.22 -15.08 4.18
CA CYS A 105 1.66 -15.14 4.45
C CYS A 105 2.16 -16.57 4.35
N LYS A 106 2.99 -16.88 3.36
CA LYS A 106 3.54 -18.21 3.19
C LYS A 106 5.02 -18.32 3.54
N ASN A 107 5.83 -17.30 3.41
CA ASN A 107 7.24 -17.35 3.80
C ASN A 107 7.86 -15.95 3.81
N ARG A 108 8.66 -15.66 4.83
CA ARG A 108 9.50 -14.47 4.92
C ARG A 108 10.94 -14.83 4.55
N ASP A 109 11.13 -15.30 3.32
CA ASP A 109 12.45 -15.81 2.92
C ASP A 109 13.48 -14.73 2.60
N SER A 110 13.08 -13.47 2.53
CA SER A 110 13.95 -12.35 2.13
C SER A 110 14.43 -11.45 3.26
N GLU A 111 14.06 -11.75 4.50
CA GLU A 111 14.42 -10.93 5.66
C GLU A 111 15.52 -11.62 6.47
N ASP A 112 16.41 -10.84 7.07
CA ASP A 112 17.45 -11.38 7.94
C ASP A 112 16.82 -12.03 9.18
N LYS A 113 16.83 -13.35 9.22
CA LYS A 113 16.21 -14.12 10.29
C LYS A 113 16.83 -13.86 11.66
N ASN A 114 18.03 -13.31 11.70
CA ASN A 114 18.73 -13.03 12.95
C ASN A 114 18.21 -11.77 13.67
N ASP A 115 17.54 -10.88 12.92
CA ASP A 115 16.96 -9.66 13.48
C ASP A 115 15.51 -9.85 13.92
N PHE A 116 14.99 -11.05 13.87
CA PHE A 116 13.64 -11.39 14.28
C PHE A 116 13.63 -12.31 15.49
N PHE A 117 12.61 -12.17 16.33
CA PHE A 117 12.41 -12.99 17.50
C PHE A 117 11.87 -14.37 17.09
N GLY A 118 12.70 -15.17 16.40
CA GLY A 118 12.34 -16.51 15.93
C GLY A 118 11.90 -17.44 17.05
N GLU A 119 12.46 -17.25 18.26
CA GLU A 119 12.12 -17.99 19.46
C GLU A 119 10.66 -17.77 19.90
N LEU A 120 10.05 -16.65 19.52
CA LEU A 120 8.67 -16.31 19.86
C LEU A 120 7.67 -16.75 18.78
N ALA A 121 8.13 -17.25 17.65
CA ALA A 121 7.28 -17.58 16.51
C ALA A 121 6.24 -18.66 16.82
N ASN A 122 6.57 -19.60 17.73
CA ASN A 122 5.66 -20.67 18.14
C ASN A 122 4.52 -20.18 19.04
N GLU A 123 4.70 -19.01 19.67
CA GLU A 123 3.69 -18.42 20.55
C GLU A 123 2.69 -17.53 19.78
N ALA A 124 3.06 -17.12 18.57
CA ALA A 124 2.22 -16.27 17.73
C ALA A 124 2.24 -16.77 16.28
N PRO A 125 1.70 -17.97 15.99
CA PRO A 125 1.82 -18.61 14.68
C PRO A 125 1.15 -17.84 13.53
N ASN A 126 0.24 -16.92 13.85
CA ASN A 126 -0.49 -16.09 12.86
C ASN A 126 0.06 -14.66 12.74
N ALA A 127 1.15 -14.34 13.41
CA ALA A 127 1.78 -13.02 13.32
C ALA A 127 2.55 -12.90 12.01
N CYS A 128 2.06 -12.02 11.15
CA CYS A 128 2.67 -11.72 9.87
C CYS A 128 2.99 -10.23 9.78
#